data_084684a2fb30cdbeef858bc2a9beedd5
#
_entry.id   084684a2fb30cdbeef858bc2a9beedd5
#
_cell.length_a   1.000
_cell.length_b   1.000
_cell.length_c   1.000
_cell.angle_alpha   90.00
_cell.angle_beta   90.00
_cell.angle_gamma   90.00
#
_symmetry.space_group_name_H-M   'P 1'
#
loop_
_entity.id
_entity.type
_entity.pdbx_description
1 polymer ?
#
loop_
_entity_poly.entity_id
_entity_poly.type
_entity_poly.pdbx_seq_one_letter_code
_entity_poly.pdbx_strand_id
1 'polypeptide(L)'
;MESDWYVVTPEYDSSDFIDDVIKEGEAAGFMQAEVDNAAPDVRVRDCQVSWIRKEEICQQVIKLFGPILETVKYDIDALESLQYTVYEEGHYYGWHIDSRENMEGKIRKYSMTMWLNDPKEYEGGDLEI
;
A
#
# COMPACT_ATOMS: atom_id res chain seq x y z
N MET A 1 -12.21 -9.49 -16.82
CA MET A 1 -11.53 -8.19 -16.72
C MET A 1 -10.03 -8.48 -16.67
N GLU A 2 -9.30 -7.96 -17.60
CA GLU A 2 -7.83 -8.06 -17.56
C GLU A 2 -7.31 -6.92 -16.70
N SER A 3 -6.47 -7.24 -15.72
CA SER A 3 -5.76 -6.25 -14.92
C SER A 3 -4.34 -6.11 -15.44
N ASP A 4 -3.93 -4.90 -15.74
CA ASP A 4 -2.54 -4.61 -16.03
C ASP A 4 -1.77 -4.46 -14.71
N TRP A 5 -0.67 -5.14 -14.57
CA TRP A 5 0.21 -5.03 -13.42
C TRP A 5 1.65 -4.77 -13.85
N TYR A 6 2.38 -4.06 -12.99
CA TYR A 6 3.77 -3.68 -13.24
C TYR A 6 4.59 -3.94 -12.00
N VAL A 7 5.78 -4.51 -12.19
CA VAL A 7 6.81 -4.56 -11.15
C VAL A 7 7.82 -3.47 -11.44
N VAL A 8 8.09 -2.65 -10.45
CA VAL A 8 9.05 -1.56 -10.56
C VAL A 8 10.16 -1.76 -9.55
N THR A 9 11.39 -1.72 -10.05
CA THR A 9 12.57 -1.65 -9.20
C THR A 9 13.15 -0.25 -9.34
N PRO A 10 12.92 0.64 -8.38
CA PRO A 10 13.41 1.99 -8.49
C PRO A 10 14.92 2.05 -8.34
N GLU A 11 15.56 2.84 -9.20
CA GLU A 11 16.98 3.19 -9.07
C GLU A 11 17.11 4.37 -8.09
N TYR A 12 17.15 4.09 -6.81
CA TYR A 12 17.46 5.10 -5.80
C TYR A 12 18.19 4.44 -4.63
N ASP A 13 18.93 5.23 -3.89
CA ASP A 13 19.49 4.81 -2.60
C ASP A 13 18.33 4.69 -1.61
N SER A 14 17.79 3.48 -1.54
CA SER A 14 16.50 3.22 -0.95
C SER A 14 16.54 2.98 0.54
N SER A 15 17.72 2.74 1.12
CA SER A 15 17.83 2.32 2.51
C SER A 15 17.27 3.37 3.47
N ASP A 16 17.68 4.62 3.35
CA ASP A 16 17.23 5.70 4.23
C ASP A 16 15.73 5.97 4.07
N PHE A 17 15.22 5.91 2.84
CA PHE A 17 13.79 6.10 2.59
C PHE A 17 12.94 4.98 3.18
N ILE A 18 13.36 3.72 3.00
CA ILE A 18 12.66 2.56 3.59
C ILE A 18 12.66 2.65 5.12
N ASP A 19 13.79 2.99 5.71
CA ASP A 19 13.93 3.17 7.15
C ASP A 19 13.01 4.29 7.68
N ASP A 20 12.91 5.40 6.97
CA ASP A 20 11.99 6.50 7.30
C ASP A 20 10.52 6.06 7.22
N VAL A 21 10.15 5.31 6.19
CA VAL A 21 8.79 4.77 6.03
C VAL A 21 8.44 3.84 7.19
N ILE A 22 9.33 2.92 7.52
CA ILE A 22 9.14 1.97 8.64
C ILE A 22 9.00 2.75 9.94
N LYS A 23 9.88 3.69 10.22
CA LYS A 23 9.84 4.50 11.43
C LYS A 23 8.52 5.26 11.59
N GLU A 24 8.04 5.90 10.54
CA GLU A 24 6.78 6.63 10.58
C GLU A 24 5.58 5.69 10.69
N GLY A 25 5.60 4.55 9.99
CA GLY A 25 4.56 3.52 10.10
C GLY A 25 4.44 2.95 11.50
N GLU A 26 5.57 2.60 12.12
CA GLU A 26 5.61 2.09 13.49
C GLU A 26 5.14 3.13 14.53
N ALA A 27 5.42 4.41 14.30
CA ALA A 27 5.06 5.48 15.21
C ALA A 27 3.60 5.97 15.07
N ALA A 28 2.93 5.69 13.96
CA ALA A 28 1.62 6.24 13.64
C ALA A 28 0.45 5.66 14.45
N GLY A 29 0.69 4.55 15.15
CA GLY A 29 -0.33 3.83 15.93
C GLY A 29 -1.09 2.80 15.11
N PHE A 30 -0.97 1.54 15.54
CA PHE A 30 -1.61 0.41 14.87
C PHE A 30 -3.07 0.24 15.30
N MET A 31 -3.87 -0.25 14.36
CA MET A 31 -5.22 -0.71 14.56
C MET A 31 -5.47 -1.97 13.72
N GLN A 32 -6.48 -2.75 14.10
CA GLN A 32 -6.95 -3.86 13.28
C GLN A 32 -7.46 -3.32 11.94
N ALA A 33 -7.04 -3.96 10.84
CA ALA A 33 -7.47 -3.53 9.52
C ALA A 33 -8.98 -3.67 9.31
N GLU A 34 -9.56 -2.66 8.70
CA GLU A 34 -10.99 -2.65 8.34
C GLU A 34 -11.20 -3.28 6.96
N VAL A 35 -12.42 -3.72 6.72
CA VAL A 35 -12.90 -4.22 5.43
C VAL A 35 -13.92 -3.23 4.88
N ASP A 36 -13.66 -2.70 3.69
CA ASP A 36 -14.57 -1.80 2.98
C ASP A 36 -15.04 -0.57 3.78
N ASN A 37 -14.15 0.03 4.57
CA ASN A 37 -14.45 1.12 5.51
C ASN A 37 -15.55 0.77 6.54
N ALA A 38 -15.75 -0.50 6.79
CA ALA A 38 -16.64 -1.02 7.82
C ALA A 38 -15.83 -1.53 9.03
N ALA A 39 -16.50 -2.11 9.99
CA ALA A 39 -15.84 -2.74 11.13
C ALA A 39 -14.87 -3.86 10.67
N PRO A 40 -13.79 -4.12 11.41
CA PRO A 40 -12.88 -5.23 11.12
C PRO A 40 -13.60 -6.57 11.00
N ASP A 41 -13.26 -7.36 9.99
CA ASP A 41 -13.73 -8.74 9.83
C ASP A 41 -12.53 -9.66 9.57
N VAL A 42 -12.07 -10.33 10.62
CA VAL A 42 -10.92 -11.24 10.59
C VAL A 42 -11.08 -12.47 9.70
N ARG A 43 -12.31 -12.75 9.23
CA ARG A 43 -12.54 -13.83 8.25
C ARG A 43 -12.10 -13.40 6.84
N VAL A 44 -12.06 -12.10 6.59
CA VAL A 44 -11.70 -11.50 5.29
C VAL A 44 -10.30 -10.94 5.33
N ARG A 45 -9.97 -10.24 6.42
CA ARG A 45 -8.70 -9.56 6.58
C ARG A 45 -8.25 -9.60 8.03
N ASP A 46 -7.10 -10.15 8.28
CA ASP A 46 -6.46 -10.16 9.59
C ASP A 46 -5.03 -9.62 9.48
N CYS A 47 -4.85 -8.38 9.81
CA CYS A 47 -3.54 -7.72 9.87
C CYS A 47 -3.65 -6.41 10.65
N GLN A 48 -2.51 -5.86 11.03
CA GLN A 48 -2.43 -4.55 11.67
C GLN A 48 -2.07 -3.48 10.65
N VAL A 49 -2.70 -2.34 10.76
CA VAL A 49 -2.43 -1.19 9.89
C VAL A 49 -2.19 0.07 10.69
N SER A 50 -1.37 0.93 10.13
CA SER A 50 -1.24 2.32 10.56
C SER A 50 -1.26 3.23 9.32
N TRP A 51 -1.43 4.54 9.53
CA TRP A 51 -1.58 5.48 8.44
C TRP A 51 -0.48 6.52 8.46
N ILE A 52 0.37 6.51 7.43
CA ILE A 52 1.42 7.49 7.26
C ILE A 52 0.84 8.71 6.56
N ARG A 53 0.98 9.88 7.20
CA ARG A 53 0.49 11.16 6.68
C ARG A 53 1.60 12.20 6.57
N LYS A 54 2.84 11.81 6.78
CA LYS A 54 3.99 12.70 6.66
C LYS A 54 4.20 13.12 5.22
N GLU A 55 4.08 14.41 4.98
CA GLU A 55 4.10 14.98 3.64
C GLU A 55 5.35 14.61 2.85
N GLU A 56 6.52 14.63 3.48
CA GLU A 56 7.79 14.31 2.84
C GLU A 56 7.82 12.86 2.32
N ILE A 57 7.23 11.92 3.05
CA ILE A 57 7.14 10.52 2.61
C ILE A 57 6.15 10.40 1.45
N CYS A 58 5.00 11.04 1.56
CA CYS A 58 4.00 11.04 0.49
C CYS A 58 4.57 11.61 -0.81
N GLN A 59 5.31 12.70 -0.74
CA GLN A 59 5.97 13.32 -1.90
C GLN A 59 7.03 12.41 -2.51
N GLN A 60 7.81 11.71 -1.71
CA GLN A 60 8.79 10.75 -2.22
C GLN A 60 8.12 9.55 -2.90
N VAL A 61 7.02 9.05 -2.37
CA VAL A 61 6.23 7.98 -3.01
C VAL A 61 5.69 8.45 -4.36
N ILE A 62 5.13 9.64 -4.43
CA ILE A 62 4.62 10.23 -5.69
C ILE A 62 5.77 10.34 -6.72
N LYS A 63 6.91 10.83 -6.29
CA LYS A 63 8.10 10.96 -7.16
C LYS A 63 8.58 9.61 -7.69
N LEU A 64 8.54 8.58 -6.85
CA LEU A 64 8.96 7.23 -7.19
C LEU A 64 8.09 6.62 -8.29
N PHE A 65 6.79 6.82 -8.19
CA PHE A 65 5.81 6.26 -9.11
C PHE A 65 5.44 7.18 -10.28
N GLY A 66 5.86 8.43 -10.25
CA GLY A 66 5.62 9.41 -11.30
C GLY A 66 5.90 8.91 -12.72
N PRO A 67 7.06 8.30 -13.00
CA PRO A 67 7.37 7.77 -14.33
C PRO A 67 6.39 6.69 -14.82
N ILE A 68 5.82 5.91 -13.91
CA ILE A 68 4.80 4.91 -14.24
C ILE A 68 3.47 5.59 -14.53
N LEU A 69 3.09 6.55 -13.71
CA LEU A 69 1.85 7.29 -13.87
C LEU A 69 1.77 8.04 -15.21
N GLU A 70 2.91 8.43 -15.78
CA GLU A 70 2.98 9.04 -17.12
C GLU A 70 2.62 8.05 -18.25
N THR A 71 2.72 6.77 -18.02
CA THR A 71 2.44 5.72 -19.01
C THR A 71 1.02 5.17 -18.93
N VAL A 72 0.27 5.50 -17.89
CA VAL A 72 -1.07 4.96 -17.66
C VAL A 72 -2.16 5.82 -18.33
N LYS A 73 -3.32 5.21 -18.54
CA LYS A 73 -4.41 5.78 -19.34
C LYS A 73 -5.26 6.84 -18.62
N TYR A 74 -5.11 6.97 -17.32
CA TYR A 74 -5.98 7.81 -16.50
C TYR A 74 -5.24 9.00 -15.95
N ASP A 75 -5.90 10.14 -15.94
CA ASP A 75 -5.44 11.29 -15.17
C ASP A 75 -5.60 10.99 -13.68
N ILE A 76 -4.49 11.05 -12.96
CA ILE A 76 -4.46 10.83 -11.52
C ILE A 76 -4.35 12.17 -10.82
N ASP A 77 -5.31 12.51 -10.01
CA ASP A 77 -5.41 13.81 -9.34
C ASP A 77 -5.14 13.75 -7.82
N ALA A 78 -5.15 12.56 -7.24
CA ALA A 78 -4.95 12.40 -5.81
C ALA A 78 -4.28 11.07 -5.47
N LEU A 79 -3.55 11.08 -4.36
CA LEU A 79 -3.06 9.90 -3.67
C LEU A 79 -3.87 9.74 -2.39
N GLU A 80 -4.36 8.53 -2.12
CA GLU A 80 -4.94 8.20 -0.82
C GLU A 80 -3.84 8.16 0.26
N SER A 81 -4.24 8.26 1.52
CA SER A 81 -3.31 8.09 2.65
C SER A 81 -2.56 6.77 2.53
N LEU A 82 -1.27 6.81 2.84
CA LEU A 82 -0.43 5.62 2.78
C LEU A 82 -0.76 4.68 3.93
N GLN A 83 -1.17 3.47 3.60
CA GLN A 83 -1.41 2.44 4.58
C GLN A 83 -0.13 1.62 4.80
N TYR A 84 0.39 1.68 6.02
CA TYR A 84 1.48 0.82 6.48
C TYR A 84 0.87 -0.43 7.08
N THR A 85 1.17 -1.59 6.51
CA THR A 85 0.54 -2.84 6.91
C THR A 85 1.59 -3.81 7.45
N VAL A 86 1.29 -4.42 8.58
CA VAL A 86 2.11 -5.47 9.19
C VAL A 86 1.35 -6.79 9.14
N TYR A 87 1.98 -7.78 8.52
CA TYR A 87 1.53 -9.16 8.52
C TYR A 87 2.47 -10.00 9.38
N GLU A 88 1.95 -10.58 10.43
CA GLU A 88 2.64 -11.56 11.26
C GLU A 88 2.21 -12.98 10.85
N GLU A 89 2.82 -13.99 11.47
CA GLU A 89 2.44 -15.38 11.20
C GLU A 89 0.92 -15.59 11.39
N GLY A 90 0.30 -16.16 10.38
CA GLY A 90 -1.15 -16.41 10.36
C GLY A 90 -2.00 -15.24 9.87
N HIS A 91 -1.41 -14.05 9.69
CA HIS A 91 -2.12 -12.91 9.13
C HIS A 91 -2.35 -13.06 7.62
N TYR A 92 -3.43 -12.48 7.12
CA TYR A 92 -3.82 -12.56 5.71
C TYR A 92 -4.77 -11.44 5.29
N TYR A 93 -4.90 -11.29 4.00
CA TYR A 93 -5.97 -10.55 3.35
C TYR A 93 -6.50 -11.40 2.20
N GLY A 94 -7.76 -11.78 2.26
CA GLY A 94 -8.40 -12.63 1.25
C GLY A 94 -8.61 -11.91 -0.08
N TRP A 95 -9.04 -12.66 -1.09
CA TRP A 95 -9.37 -12.13 -2.41
C TRP A 95 -10.37 -10.98 -2.32
N HIS A 96 -10.07 -9.87 -2.97
CA HIS A 96 -10.90 -8.68 -2.99
C HIS A 96 -10.64 -7.86 -4.26
N ILE A 97 -11.45 -6.84 -4.46
CA ILE A 97 -11.30 -5.86 -5.53
C ILE A 97 -10.95 -4.52 -4.91
N ASP A 98 -9.87 -3.90 -5.37
CA ASP A 98 -9.42 -2.61 -4.86
C ASP A 98 -10.18 -1.41 -5.44
N SER A 99 -10.72 -1.56 -6.66
CA SER A 99 -11.43 -0.49 -7.35
C SER A 99 -12.80 -0.25 -6.71
N ARG A 100 -12.95 0.91 -6.08
CA ARG A 100 -14.22 1.36 -5.51
C ARG A 100 -14.26 2.88 -5.41
N GLU A 101 -15.46 3.42 -5.31
CA GLU A 101 -15.69 4.83 -5.03
C GLU A 101 -15.45 5.08 -3.53
N ASN A 102 -14.67 6.12 -3.22
CA ASN A 102 -14.49 6.57 -1.85
C ASN A 102 -15.63 7.53 -1.42
N MET A 103 -15.58 7.99 -0.16
CA MET A 103 -16.60 8.88 0.42
C MET A 103 -16.67 10.27 -0.28
N GLU A 104 -15.65 10.65 -1.03
CA GLU A 104 -15.58 11.90 -1.80
C GLU A 104 -16.06 11.75 -3.25
N GLY A 105 -16.57 10.57 -3.63
CA GLY A 105 -16.99 10.27 -5.00
C GLY A 105 -15.84 10.01 -5.98
N LYS A 106 -14.62 9.84 -5.49
CA LYS A 106 -13.46 9.49 -6.33
C LYS A 106 -13.34 7.99 -6.46
N ILE A 107 -12.95 7.54 -7.64
CA ILE A 107 -12.74 6.12 -7.93
C ILE A 107 -11.25 5.82 -7.92
N ARG A 108 -10.84 4.84 -7.13
CA ARG A 108 -9.48 4.32 -7.14
C ARG A 108 -9.16 3.69 -8.48
N LYS A 109 -8.19 4.22 -9.20
CA LYS A 109 -7.77 3.76 -10.53
C LYS A 109 -6.58 2.84 -10.48
N TYR A 110 -5.68 3.08 -9.53
CA TYR A 110 -4.47 2.31 -9.32
C TYR A 110 -4.30 1.99 -7.86
N SER A 111 -3.86 0.79 -7.60
CA SER A 111 -3.37 0.34 -6.30
C SER A 111 -1.90 -0.02 -6.43
N MET A 112 -1.18 0.20 -5.36
CA MET A 112 0.25 0.11 -5.32
C MET A 112 0.67 -0.55 -4.03
N THR A 113 1.52 -1.55 -4.12
CA THR A 113 2.12 -2.20 -2.96
C THR A 113 3.63 -2.04 -3.02
N MET A 114 4.21 -1.62 -1.91
CA MET A 114 5.65 -1.50 -1.74
C MET A 114 6.10 -2.42 -0.61
N TRP A 115 6.98 -3.38 -0.95
CA TRP A 115 7.60 -4.25 0.04
C TRP A 115 8.74 -3.53 0.73
N LEU A 116 8.75 -3.57 2.05
CA LEU A 116 9.73 -2.88 2.90
C LEU A 116 10.78 -3.81 3.50
N ASN A 117 10.56 -5.12 3.41
CA ASN A 117 11.49 -6.14 3.89
C ASN A 117 12.25 -6.80 2.75
N ASP A 118 13.49 -7.21 3.02
CA ASP A 118 14.19 -8.13 2.13
C ASP A 118 13.43 -9.46 2.08
N PRO A 119 13.15 -10.03 0.90
CA PRO A 119 12.44 -11.32 0.79
C PRO A 119 13.14 -12.48 1.49
N LYS A 120 14.39 -12.33 1.89
CA LYS A 120 15.12 -13.32 2.68
C LYS A 120 14.80 -13.29 4.18
N GLU A 121 14.12 -12.26 4.64
CA GLU A 121 13.77 -12.06 6.05
C GLU A 121 12.47 -12.74 6.46
N TYR A 122 11.68 -13.25 5.49
CA TYR A 122 10.38 -13.86 5.77
C TYR A 122 10.05 -14.98 4.79
N GLU A 123 9.09 -15.81 5.15
CA GLU A 123 8.53 -16.86 4.30
C GLU A 123 7.02 -16.59 4.11
N GLY A 124 6.49 -16.93 2.95
CA GLY A 124 5.10 -16.65 2.61
C GLY A 124 4.86 -15.16 2.31
N GLY A 125 3.64 -14.70 2.54
CA GLY A 125 3.25 -13.31 2.29
C GLY A 125 3.15 -12.98 0.81
N ASP A 126 2.84 -13.96 -0.03
CA ASP A 126 2.70 -13.78 -1.46
C ASP A 126 1.53 -12.86 -1.79
N LEU A 127 1.73 -11.95 -2.74
CA LEU A 127 0.68 -11.17 -3.36
C LEU A 127 0.22 -11.90 -4.62
N GLU A 128 -1.04 -12.26 -4.65
CA GLU A 128 -1.69 -12.89 -5.80
C GLU A 128 -2.57 -11.87 -6.53
N ILE A 129 -2.49 -11.85 -7.88
CA ILE A 129 -3.22 -10.91 -8.74
C ILE A 129 -4.00 -11.68 -9.81
#